data_260f740d88d98f193407943b2bfe11ae
#
_entry.id   260f740d88d98f193407943b2bfe11ae
#
_cell.length_a   1.000
_cell.length_b   1.000
_cell.length_c   1.000
_cell.angle_alpha   90.00
_cell.angle_beta   90.00
_cell.angle_gamma   90.00
#
_symmetry.space_group_name_H-M   'P 1'
#
loop_
_entity.id
_entity.type
_entity.pdbx_description
1 polymer ?
#
loop_
_entity_poly.entity_id
_entity_poly.type
_entity_poly.pdbx_seq_one_letter_code
_entity_poly.pdbx_strand_id
1 'polypeptide(L)'
;MMQFSSRHPDDFDDNGLLKAPVLFWVGLVVQARAWWLAGLMAMMAPAGNTGGGFLWPDFRFQLVALATGVPGMVMLFIYPIRNRWPGLSRANYVLILLALFVMALVDLTGLMVASRREWDMGWFFLCLDTACVVMLYPDRWLREVFFSNGQG
;
A
#
# COMPACT_ATOMS: atom_id res chain seq x y z
N MET A 1 -5.76 21.58 28.85
CA MET A 1 -7.13 21.23 28.44
C MET A 1 -7.06 19.99 27.57
N MET A 2 -7.37 18.82 28.13
CA MET A 2 -7.51 17.59 27.36
C MET A 2 -8.81 17.71 26.56
N GLN A 3 -8.70 17.94 25.23
CA GLN A 3 -9.82 17.69 24.35
C GLN A 3 -10.07 16.19 24.34
N PHE A 4 -11.04 15.75 25.11
CA PHE A 4 -11.70 14.47 24.90
C PHE A 4 -12.43 14.60 23.55
N SER A 5 -11.72 14.29 22.46
CA SER A 5 -12.37 13.99 21.19
C SER A 5 -13.37 12.89 21.51
N SER A 6 -14.65 13.15 21.27
CA SER A 6 -15.75 12.20 21.45
C SER A 6 -15.53 11.04 20.48
N ARG A 7 -14.78 10.03 20.92
CA ARG A 7 -14.58 8.80 20.17
C ARG A 7 -15.90 8.04 20.19
N HIS A 8 -16.40 7.70 19.02
CA HIS A 8 -17.60 6.92 18.87
C HIS A 8 -17.30 5.45 19.25
N PRO A 9 -18.21 4.72 19.88
CA PRO A 9 -18.02 3.27 20.15
C PRO A 9 -17.76 2.45 18.88
N ASP A 10 -18.23 2.92 17.72
CA ASP A 10 -18.03 2.29 16.43
C ASP A 10 -16.57 2.37 15.91
N ASP A 11 -15.74 3.23 16.52
CA ASP A 11 -14.32 3.39 16.19
C ASP A 11 -13.46 2.25 16.76
N PHE A 12 -14.03 1.40 17.61
CA PHE A 12 -13.32 0.29 18.24
C PHE A 12 -13.74 -1.05 17.63
N ASP A 13 -12.77 -1.96 17.57
CA ASP A 13 -12.96 -3.35 17.19
C ASP A 13 -13.52 -4.16 18.37
N ASP A 14 -14.02 -5.38 18.11
CA ASP A 14 -14.54 -6.31 19.13
C ASP A 14 -13.53 -6.59 20.25
N ASN A 15 -12.25 -6.36 19.99
CA ASN A 15 -11.15 -6.46 20.96
C ASN A 15 -10.82 -5.14 21.69
N GLY A 16 -11.63 -4.09 21.53
CA GLY A 16 -11.40 -2.77 22.12
C GLY A 16 -10.24 -1.97 21.51
N LEU A 17 -9.72 -2.41 20.36
CA LEU A 17 -8.67 -1.72 19.63
C LEU A 17 -9.25 -0.74 18.60
N LEU A 18 -8.58 0.39 18.44
CA LEU A 18 -8.97 1.40 17.45
C LEU A 18 -8.91 0.80 16.03
N LYS A 19 -10.00 0.96 15.25
CA LYS A 19 -10.05 0.50 13.85
C LYS A 19 -9.19 1.36 12.94
N ALA A 20 -8.56 0.75 11.95
CA ALA A 20 -7.91 1.50 10.91
C ALA A 20 -8.95 2.21 10.01
N PRO A 21 -8.71 3.47 9.60
CA PRO A 21 -9.65 4.21 8.77
C PRO A 21 -9.82 3.56 7.40
N VAL A 22 -10.98 3.77 6.77
CA VAL A 22 -11.26 3.22 5.42
C VAL A 22 -10.20 3.66 4.40
N LEU A 23 -9.71 4.90 4.50
CA LEU A 23 -8.64 5.42 3.64
C LEU A 23 -7.36 4.58 3.70
N PHE A 24 -7.03 4.03 4.85
CA PHE A 24 -5.89 3.12 4.99
C PHE A 24 -6.06 1.86 4.11
N TRP A 25 -7.25 1.26 4.11
CA TRP A 25 -7.54 0.08 3.29
C TRP A 25 -7.51 0.38 1.80
N VAL A 26 -8.09 1.52 1.40
CA VAL A 26 -8.02 2.00 0.01
C VAL A 26 -6.55 2.20 -0.40
N GLY A 27 -5.74 2.83 0.44
CA GLY A 27 -4.31 3.01 0.21
C GLY A 27 -3.56 1.69 0.01
N LEU A 28 -3.88 0.65 0.82
CA LEU A 28 -3.30 -0.68 0.67
C LEU A 28 -3.68 -1.35 -0.66
N VAL A 29 -4.94 -1.24 -1.08
CA VAL A 29 -5.41 -1.80 -2.36
C VAL A 29 -4.70 -1.11 -3.53
N VAL A 30 -4.58 0.22 -3.47
CA VAL A 30 -3.87 0.98 -4.52
C VAL A 30 -2.37 0.67 -4.52
N GLN A 31 -1.75 0.48 -3.36
CA GLN A 31 -0.36 0.05 -3.27
C GLN A 31 -0.13 -1.34 -3.87
N ALA A 32 -1.08 -2.26 -3.67
CA ALA A 32 -1.04 -3.61 -4.26
C ALA A 32 -1.39 -3.64 -5.75
N ARG A 33 -1.50 -2.48 -6.43
CA ARG A 33 -1.92 -2.36 -7.83
C ARG A 33 -1.14 -3.25 -8.79
N ALA A 34 0.15 -3.44 -8.57
CA ALA A 34 0.98 -4.28 -9.41
C ALA A 34 0.48 -5.74 -9.44
N TRP A 35 -0.01 -6.26 -8.33
CA TRP A 35 -0.49 -7.62 -8.23
C TRP A 35 -1.81 -7.83 -8.97
N TRP A 36 -2.80 -7.00 -8.71
CA TRP A 36 -4.10 -7.19 -9.38
C TRP A 36 -4.07 -6.76 -10.84
N LEU A 37 -3.22 -5.78 -11.24
CA LEU A 37 -2.98 -5.45 -12.65
C LEU A 37 -2.27 -6.60 -13.37
N ALA A 38 -1.24 -7.21 -12.76
CA ALA A 38 -0.57 -8.38 -13.33
C ALA A 38 -1.54 -9.57 -13.47
N GLY A 39 -2.41 -9.79 -12.47
CA GLY A 39 -3.46 -10.81 -12.53
C GLY A 39 -4.46 -10.55 -13.65
N LEU A 40 -4.92 -9.32 -13.80
CA LEU A 40 -5.84 -8.92 -14.87
C LEU A 40 -5.21 -9.14 -16.26
N MET A 41 -3.94 -8.73 -16.43
CA MET A 41 -3.22 -8.94 -17.69
C MET A 41 -3.03 -10.43 -18.00
N ALA A 42 -2.72 -11.24 -17.00
CA ALA A 42 -2.61 -12.69 -17.18
C ALA A 42 -3.94 -13.34 -17.62
N MET A 43 -5.07 -12.82 -17.13
CA MET A 43 -6.40 -13.27 -17.54
C MET A 43 -6.77 -12.82 -18.97
N MET A 44 -6.29 -11.66 -19.40
CA MET A 44 -6.59 -11.09 -20.71
C MET A 44 -5.60 -11.58 -21.80
N ALA A 45 -4.51 -12.24 -21.42
CA ALA A 45 -3.53 -12.75 -22.38
C ALA A 45 -4.16 -13.87 -23.23
N PRO A 46 -4.06 -13.79 -24.58
CA PRO A 46 -4.56 -14.87 -25.44
C PRO A 46 -3.79 -16.15 -25.17
N ALA A 47 -4.52 -17.29 -25.16
CA ALA A 47 -3.94 -18.60 -24.97
C ALA A 47 -2.84 -18.86 -26.01
N GLY A 48 -1.60 -19.03 -25.57
CA GLY A 48 -0.43 -19.25 -26.43
C GLY A 48 0.60 -18.09 -26.47
N ASN A 49 0.27 -16.94 -25.93
CA ASN A 49 1.22 -15.82 -25.82
C ASN A 49 1.84 -15.80 -24.43
N THR A 50 2.97 -16.48 -24.25
CA THR A 50 3.73 -16.46 -22.98
C THR A 50 4.47 -15.15 -22.72
N GLY A 51 4.42 -14.21 -23.66
CA GLY A 51 4.88 -12.84 -23.53
C GLY A 51 3.78 -11.95 -22.96
N GLY A 52 3.40 -12.16 -21.69
CA GLY A 52 2.50 -11.26 -20.98
C GLY A 52 3.05 -9.84 -21.06
N GLY A 53 2.25 -8.91 -21.60
CA GLY A 53 2.64 -7.52 -21.72
C GLY A 53 3.12 -6.99 -20.38
N PHE A 54 4.34 -6.53 -20.31
CA PHE A 54 4.88 -5.90 -19.12
C PHE A 54 4.20 -4.54 -18.95
N LEU A 55 3.69 -4.28 -17.77
CA LEU A 55 3.17 -2.96 -17.38
C LEU A 55 4.29 -1.91 -17.30
N TRP A 56 5.50 -2.37 -17.09
CA TRP A 56 6.72 -1.57 -17.04
C TRP A 56 7.66 -1.94 -18.18
N PRO A 57 8.51 -0.99 -18.63
CA PRO A 57 9.39 -1.21 -19.77
C PRO A 57 10.34 -2.39 -19.63
N ASP A 58 10.70 -2.72 -18.38
CA ASP A 58 11.64 -3.79 -18.07
C ASP A 58 11.09 -4.76 -17.02
N PHE A 59 11.40 -6.05 -17.18
CA PHE A 59 11.07 -7.10 -16.21
C PHE A 59 11.56 -6.80 -14.79
N ARG A 60 12.69 -6.13 -14.64
CA ARG A 60 13.25 -5.73 -13.34
C ARG A 60 12.33 -4.76 -12.61
N PHE A 61 11.82 -3.75 -13.31
CA PHE A 61 10.85 -2.81 -12.74
C PHE A 61 9.56 -3.50 -12.32
N GLN A 62 9.10 -4.46 -13.10
CA GLN A 62 7.92 -5.24 -12.75
C GLN A 62 8.13 -6.07 -11.50
N LEU A 63 9.29 -6.73 -11.33
CA LEU A 63 9.62 -7.47 -10.10
C LEU A 63 9.65 -6.55 -8.88
N VAL A 64 10.26 -5.37 -8.99
CA VAL A 64 10.28 -4.40 -7.90
C VAL A 64 8.87 -3.94 -7.56
N ALA A 65 8.04 -3.63 -8.56
CA ALA A 65 6.66 -3.22 -8.35
C ALA A 65 5.82 -4.32 -7.66
N LEU A 66 6.01 -5.58 -8.03
CA LEU A 66 5.37 -6.71 -7.35
C LEU A 66 5.88 -6.86 -5.91
N ALA A 67 7.19 -6.75 -5.69
CA ALA A 67 7.79 -6.85 -4.36
C ALA A 67 7.29 -5.75 -3.41
N THR A 68 7.12 -4.52 -3.89
CA THR A 68 6.61 -3.40 -3.09
C THR A 68 5.14 -3.55 -2.71
N GLY A 69 4.35 -4.33 -3.45
CA GLY A 69 2.96 -4.65 -3.11
C GLY A 69 2.81 -5.72 -2.01
N VAL A 70 3.84 -6.55 -1.77
CA VAL A 70 3.79 -7.66 -0.79
C VAL A 70 3.45 -7.19 0.63
N PRO A 71 4.09 -6.15 1.21
CA PRO A 71 3.76 -5.70 2.56
C PRO A 71 2.31 -5.28 2.73
N GLY A 72 1.71 -4.69 1.69
CA GLY A 72 0.28 -4.33 1.68
C GLY A 72 -0.60 -5.56 1.78
N MET A 73 -0.32 -6.60 1.00
CA MET A 73 -1.07 -7.86 1.07
C MET A 73 -0.87 -8.57 2.41
N VAL A 74 0.36 -8.60 2.93
CA VAL A 74 0.68 -9.20 4.23
C VAL A 74 -0.07 -8.49 5.36
N MET A 75 -0.31 -7.18 5.24
CA MET A 75 -1.07 -6.41 6.22
C MET A 75 -2.52 -6.91 6.37
N LEU A 76 -3.15 -7.37 5.29
CA LEU A 76 -4.50 -7.95 5.34
C LEU A 76 -4.56 -9.17 6.28
N PHE A 77 -3.49 -9.97 6.31
CA PHE A 77 -3.41 -11.16 7.16
C PHE A 77 -2.94 -10.85 8.59
N ILE A 78 -2.08 -9.84 8.76
CA ILE A 78 -1.55 -9.44 10.08
C ILE A 78 -2.56 -8.61 10.86
N TYR A 79 -3.39 -7.83 10.18
CA TYR A 79 -4.32 -6.91 10.83
C TYR A 79 -5.25 -7.59 11.88
N PRO A 80 -5.88 -8.76 11.58
CA PRO A 80 -6.73 -9.45 12.56
C PRO A 80 -5.97 -9.94 13.80
N ILE A 81 -4.67 -10.28 13.64
CA ILE A 81 -3.84 -10.83 14.73
C ILE A 81 -2.96 -9.77 15.39
N ARG A 82 -3.14 -8.49 15.05
CA ARG A 82 -2.32 -7.37 15.55
C ARG A 82 -2.28 -7.25 17.09
N ASN A 83 -3.37 -7.67 17.73
CA ASN A 83 -3.46 -7.69 19.20
C ASN A 83 -2.46 -8.68 19.82
N ARG A 84 -2.26 -9.83 19.16
CA ARG A 84 -1.37 -10.90 19.62
C ARG A 84 0.11 -10.59 19.32
N TRP A 85 0.38 -9.87 18.23
CA TRP A 85 1.73 -9.60 17.72
C TRP A 85 1.90 -8.13 17.31
N PRO A 86 1.86 -7.19 18.28
CA PRO A 86 1.92 -5.76 17.95
C PRO A 86 3.23 -5.34 17.28
N GLY A 87 4.35 -6.00 17.61
CA GLY A 87 5.64 -5.74 16.97
C GLY A 87 5.66 -6.07 15.48
N LEU A 88 5.01 -7.18 15.08
CA LEU A 88 4.91 -7.60 13.69
C LEU A 88 4.06 -6.60 12.88
N SER A 89 2.95 -6.14 13.44
CA SER A 89 2.09 -5.14 12.80
C SER A 89 2.82 -3.81 12.57
N ARG A 90 3.61 -3.36 13.55
CA ARG A 90 4.46 -2.16 13.41
C ARG A 90 5.53 -2.32 12.34
N ALA A 91 6.26 -3.43 12.39
CA ALA A 91 7.31 -3.72 11.42
C ALA A 91 6.75 -3.74 10.00
N ASN A 92 5.60 -4.39 9.80
CA ASN A 92 4.96 -4.44 8.50
C ASN A 92 4.45 -3.06 8.05
N TYR A 93 3.95 -2.22 8.96
CA TYR A 93 3.56 -0.85 8.62
C TYR A 93 4.75 -0.01 8.15
N VAL A 94 5.90 -0.14 8.81
CA VAL A 94 7.13 0.53 8.37
C VAL A 94 7.58 0.00 7.00
N LEU A 95 7.47 -1.31 6.75
CA LEU A 95 7.75 -1.90 5.44
C LEU A 95 6.82 -1.36 4.36
N ILE A 96 5.55 -1.12 4.66
CA ILE A 96 4.60 -0.48 3.74
C ILE A 96 5.09 0.92 3.34
N LEU A 97 5.51 1.73 4.31
CA LEU A 97 6.02 3.08 4.02
C LEU A 97 7.31 3.06 3.19
N LEU A 98 8.24 2.13 3.50
CA LEU A 98 9.45 1.93 2.71
C LEU A 98 9.13 1.47 1.29
N ALA A 99 8.19 0.53 1.14
CA ALA A 99 7.75 0.03 -0.15
C ALA A 99 7.12 1.13 -1.01
N LEU A 100 6.32 2.03 -0.41
CA LEU A 100 5.79 3.21 -1.09
C LEU A 100 6.90 4.12 -1.60
N PHE A 101 7.89 4.39 -0.77
CA PHE A 101 9.03 5.23 -1.16
C PHE A 101 9.80 4.61 -2.32
N VAL A 102 10.08 3.29 -2.26
CA VAL A 102 10.74 2.57 -3.35
C VAL A 102 9.90 2.62 -4.62
N MET A 103 8.59 2.42 -4.53
CA MET A 103 7.69 2.45 -5.70
C MET A 103 7.67 3.83 -6.35
N ALA A 104 7.57 4.90 -5.55
CA ALA A 104 7.63 6.27 -6.05
C ALA A 104 8.96 6.58 -6.77
N LEU A 105 10.08 6.04 -6.28
CA LEU A 105 11.38 6.15 -6.96
C LEU A 105 11.39 5.38 -8.28
N VAL A 106 10.80 4.18 -8.32
CA VAL A 106 10.69 3.38 -9.55
C VAL A 106 9.87 4.11 -10.59
N ASP A 107 8.70 4.64 -10.23
CA ASP A 107 7.83 5.37 -11.15
C ASP A 107 8.47 6.69 -11.61
N LEU A 108 9.18 7.39 -10.73
CA LEU A 108 9.94 8.59 -11.08
C LEU A 108 11.09 8.28 -12.06
N THR A 109 11.86 7.21 -11.81
CA THR A 109 12.95 6.80 -12.73
C THR A 109 12.39 6.31 -14.07
N GLY A 110 11.27 5.57 -14.03
CA GLY A 110 10.54 5.17 -15.24
C GLY A 110 10.12 6.37 -16.07
N LEU A 111 9.60 7.42 -15.43
CA LEU A 111 9.20 8.65 -16.11
C LEU A 111 10.39 9.39 -16.75
N MET A 112 11.57 9.38 -16.11
CA MET A 112 12.78 10.01 -16.66
C MET A 112 13.35 9.27 -17.88
N VAL A 113 13.17 7.94 -17.93
CA VAL A 113 13.68 7.09 -19.01
C VAL A 113 12.66 6.93 -20.14
N ALA A 114 11.36 7.11 -19.83
CA ALA A 114 10.28 6.94 -20.79
C ALA A 114 10.35 7.94 -21.96
N SER A 115 10.00 7.47 -23.14
CA SER A 115 9.80 8.33 -24.30
C SER A 115 8.56 9.21 -24.09
N ARG A 116 8.53 10.38 -24.74
CA ARG A 116 7.43 11.37 -24.60
C ARG A 116 6.01 10.79 -24.80
N ARG A 117 5.89 9.69 -25.52
CA ARG A 117 4.60 9.03 -25.80
C ARG A 117 4.03 8.26 -24.60
N GLU A 118 4.88 7.92 -23.63
CA GLU A 118 4.50 7.12 -22.43
C GLU A 118 4.36 7.97 -21.17
N TRP A 119 4.58 9.29 -21.27
CA TRP A 119 4.56 10.22 -20.15
C TRP A 119 3.20 10.27 -19.44
N ASP A 120 2.09 10.16 -20.15
CA ASP A 120 0.76 10.27 -19.57
C ASP A 120 0.50 9.16 -18.55
N MET A 121 0.93 7.93 -18.87
CA MET A 121 0.83 6.79 -17.92
C MET A 121 1.77 6.92 -16.73
N GLY A 122 3.00 7.41 -16.96
CA GLY A 122 3.97 7.65 -15.89
C GLY A 122 3.48 8.69 -14.88
N TRP A 123 2.92 9.79 -15.34
CA TRP A 123 2.31 10.82 -14.49
C TRP A 123 1.11 10.27 -13.71
N PHE A 124 0.28 9.45 -14.31
CA PHE A 124 -0.85 8.81 -13.65
C PHE A 124 -0.39 7.93 -12.48
N PHE A 125 0.62 7.08 -12.68
CA PHE A 125 1.17 6.24 -11.61
C PHE A 125 1.83 7.07 -10.51
N LEU A 126 2.56 8.13 -10.84
CA LEU A 126 3.15 9.03 -9.86
C LEU A 126 2.08 9.76 -9.01
N CYS A 127 0.96 10.15 -9.62
CA CYS A 127 -0.19 10.72 -8.89
C CYS A 127 -0.81 9.69 -7.95
N LEU A 128 -0.93 8.42 -8.37
CA LEU A 128 -1.41 7.34 -7.51
C LEU A 128 -0.48 7.11 -6.32
N ASP A 129 0.83 7.12 -6.53
CA ASP A 129 1.81 6.99 -5.44
C ASP A 129 1.71 8.13 -4.43
N THR A 130 1.57 9.35 -4.93
CA THR A 130 1.37 10.53 -4.07
C THR A 130 0.08 10.39 -3.26
N ALA A 131 -1.01 9.93 -3.88
CA ALA A 131 -2.27 9.66 -3.19
C ALA A 131 -2.10 8.57 -2.11
N CYS A 132 -1.37 7.48 -2.42
CA CYS A 132 -1.05 6.43 -1.44
C CYS A 132 -0.25 6.97 -0.26
N VAL A 133 0.76 7.82 -0.51
CA VAL A 133 1.55 8.46 0.56
C VAL A 133 0.65 9.27 1.48
N VAL A 134 -0.30 10.04 0.93
CA VAL A 134 -1.24 10.83 1.73
C VAL A 134 -2.19 9.92 2.53
N MET A 135 -2.72 8.85 1.92
CA MET A 135 -3.66 7.92 2.57
C MET A 135 -3.01 7.08 3.67
N LEU A 136 -1.74 6.70 3.48
CA LEU A 136 -0.98 5.86 4.40
C LEU A 136 -0.06 6.66 5.32
N TYR A 137 -0.10 8.00 5.20
CA TYR A 137 0.69 8.88 6.07
C TYR A 137 0.40 8.59 7.55
N PRO A 138 1.44 8.49 8.40
CA PRO A 138 1.30 8.21 9.81
C PRO A 138 0.69 9.40 10.57
N ASP A 139 -0.60 9.66 10.33
CA ASP A 139 -1.38 10.64 11.09
C ASP A 139 -1.55 10.15 12.55
N ARG A 140 -1.99 11.04 13.43
CA ARG A 140 -2.21 10.74 14.85
C ARG A 140 -3.04 9.48 15.05
N TRP A 141 -4.07 9.28 14.24
CA TRP A 141 -4.93 8.10 14.27
C TRP A 141 -4.17 6.82 13.95
N LEU A 142 -3.46 6.76 12.83
CA LEU A 142 -2.67 5.59 12.42
C LEU A 142 -1.53 5.31 13.40
N ARG A 143 -0.92 6.35 13.96
CA ARG A 143 0.08 6.19 15.01
C ARG A 143 -0.51 5.56 16.26
N GLU A 144 -1.71 5.94 16.67
CA GLU A 144 -2.38 5.29 17.80
C GLU A 144 -2.75 3.84 17.49
N VAL A 145 -3.23 3.54 16.26
CA VAL A 145 -3.59 2.18 15.84
C VAL A 145 -2.40 1.22 15.88
N PHE A 146 -1.21 1.68 15.41
CA PHE A 146 -0.05 0.80 15.24
C PHE A 146 1.04 0.98 16.31
N PHE A 147 1.17 2.16 16.91
CA PHE A 147 2.26 2.50 17.84
C PHE A 147 1.80 2.73 19.27
N SER A 148 0.50 2.81 19.55
CA SER A 148 0.02 2.79 20.93
C SER A 148 0.38 1.45 21.55
N ASN A 149 1.25 1.48 22.56
CA ASN A 149 1.39 0.34 23.44
C ASN A 149 0.08 0.23 24.21
N GLY A 150 -0.62 -0.88 24.04
CA GLY A 150 -1.78 -1.17 24.86
C GLY A 150 -1.39 -0.97 26.32
N GLN A 151 -1.79 0.16 26.88
CA GLN A 151 -1.85 0.32 28.33
C GLN A 151 -3.08 -0.45 28.75
N GLY A 152 -2.88 -1.74 28.98
CA GLY A 152 -3.73 -2.55 29.80
C GLY A 152 -3.16 -2.58 31.19
#